data_357c323b62b399adb6084af752780d2a
#
_entry.id   357c323b62b399adb6084af752780d2a
#
_cell.length_a   1.000
_cell.length_b   1.000
_cell.length_c   1.000
_cell.angle_alpha   90.00
_cell.angle_beta   90.00
_cell.angle_gamma   90.00
#
_symmetry.space_group_name_H-M   'P 1'
#
loop_
_entity.id
_entity.type
_entity.pdbx_description
1 polymer ?
#
loop_
_entity_poly.entity_id
_entity_poly.type
_entity_poly.pdbx_seq_one_letter_code
_entity_poly.pdbx_strand_id
1 'polypeptide(L)'
;EDIHNRLKQKDHFLSLQIDVTATPKHNNGAIFVQTVCDYPLVEAITQNVVKHPVLPDLASRAKLTEVKSSRYTEKYADYIALGVEEWRKVYREHEKLGKKAVLFVMTDDTKNCDDVGEYLERTYPEFKDAVLVIHTNNNGEVSESDAKKSKEELEKLRKASNQIDSWESPYKVIVSVLMLKEGWDVRNVTTIVGLRAYAAKSNILPEQTLGRGIRRMYPGEDTTEYVSVVGTEAFMDFVESIQSEGVELERKPMGSGTAPKAPIIIEVDNENTKKDVDKLDIEIPVLSPRIYREYKRLEDLEPSSFGCKKIAYRQFSEEEKREIVFKDITTGEINHTTLLDSSAVTDYRSVIGYFTQVIMKDLRLVSGYDVLYGKVKDFVSLHLFDSAVDIDDLNTLRNLSELSATKTIIETFKKK
;
A
#
# COMPACT_ATOMS: atom_id res chain seq x y z
N GLU A 1 0.97 3.47 24.94
CA GLU A 1 1.21 2.56 26.09
C GLU A 1 1.63 3.35 27.33
N ASP A 2 2.60 4.26 27.25
CA ASP A 2 3.07 5.07 28.39
C ASP A 2 2.00 5.99 28.99
N ILE A 3 1.19 6.65 28.16
CA ILE A 3 0.13 7.55 28.64
C ILE A 3 -0.94 6.75 29.37
N HIS A 4 -1.34 5.61 28.82
CA HIS A 4 -2.33 4.72 29.42
C HIS A 4 -1.85 4.19 30.77
N ASN A 5 -0.60 3.74 30.85
CA ASN A 5 -0.01 3.25 32.09
C ASN A 5 0.13 4.34 33.15
N ARG A 6 0.50 5.58 32.78
CA ARG A 6 0.57 6.73 33.69
C ARG A 6 -0.79 7.16 34.22
N LEU A 7 -1.82 7.11 33.39
CA LEU A 7 -3.19 7.39 33.81
C LEU A 7 -3.70 6.32 34.79
N LYS A 8 -3.47 5.05 34.45
CA LYS A 8 -3.82 3.91 35.32
C LYS A 8 -3.15 3.97 36.69
N GLN A 9 -1.88 4.38 36.75
CA GLN A 9 -1.16 4.58 38.03
C GLN A 9 -1.75 5.70 38.90
N LYS A 10 -2.56 6.60 38.30
CA LYS A 10 -3.23 7.71 38.99
C LYS A 10 -4.74 7.47 39.17
N ASP A 11 -5.19 6.22 39.04
CA ASP A 11 -6.63 5.86 39.07
C ASP A 11 -7.49 6.61 38.05
N HIS A 12 -6.90 7.04 36.93
CA HIS A 12 -7.63 7.63 35.82
C HIS A 12 -7.74 6.63 34.69
N PHE A 13 -8.95 6.45 34.18
CA PHE A 13 -9.21 5.53 33.06
C PHE A 13 -9.65 6.31 31.85
N LEU A 14 -9.16 5.89 30.65
CA LEU A 14 -9.64 6.40 29.39
C LEU A 14 -11.01 5.78 29.10
N SER A 15 -12.01 6.62 28.86
CA SER A 15 -13.34 6.16 28.43
C SER A 15 -13.32 5.71 26.98
N LEU A 16 -12.49 6.35 26.13
CA LEU A 16 -12.35 6.06 24.71
C LEU A 16 -10.99 6.55 24.22
N GLN A 17 -10.36 5.76 23.34
CA GLN A 17 -9.23 6.18 22.53
C GLN A 17 -9.58 5.98 21.06
N ILE A 18 -9.36 6.99 20.25
CA ILE A 18 -9.52 6.93 18.79
C ILE A 18 -8.15 7.18 18.17
N ASP A 19 -7.64 6.19 17.44
CA ASP A 19 -6.38 6.28 16.72
C ASP A 19 -6.66 6.56 15.24
N VAL A 20 -5.95 7.54 14.68
CA VAL A 20 -6.03 7.88 13.26
C VAL A 20 -4.67 7.60 12.63
N THR A 21 -4.63 6.73 11.65
CA THR A 21 -3.39 6.33 10.95
C THR A 21 -3.64 6.07 9.48
N ALA A 22 -2.64 6.33 8.64
CA ALA A 22 -2.68 5.98 7.23
C ALA A 22 -2.45 4.46 6.97
N THR A 23 -1.91 3.75 7.97
CA THR A 23 -1.58 2.32 7.86
C THR A 23 -2.04 1.61 9.13
N PRO A 24 -3.32 1.19 9.21
CA PRO A 24 -3.88 0.56 10.41
C PRO A 24 -3.42 -0.90 10.55
N LYS A 25 -2.09 -1.11 10.51
CA LYS A 25 -1.44 -2.43 10.51
C LYS A 25 -0.35 -2.49 11.56
N HIS A 26 -0.22 -3.62 12.21
CA HIS A 26 0.95 -3.97 13.03
C HIS A 26 2.16 -4.31 12.14
N ASN A 27 3.36 -4.33 12.73
CA ASN A 27 4.60 -4.68 12.01
C ASN A 27 4.59 -6.09 11.39
N ASN A 28 3.72 -6.98 11.84
CA ASN A 28 3.50 -8.30 11.26
C ASN A 28 2.49 -8.32 10.10
N GLY A 29 1.96 -7.14 9.72
CA GLY A 29 0.95 -6.99 8.67
C GLY A 29 -0.50 -7.16 9.12
N ALA A 30 -0.74 -7.54 10.37
CA ALA A 30 -2.11 -7.67 10.90
C ALA A 30 -2.76 -6.30 11.08
N ILE A 31 -4.00 -6.14 10.61
CA ILE A 31 -4.79 -4.91 10.77
C ILE A 31 -5.16 -4.74 12.25
N PHE A 32 -5.24 -3.48 12.70
CA PHE A 32 -5.70 -3.19 14.06
C PHE A 32 -7.11 -3.71 14.30
N VAL A 33 -7.30 -4.35 15.42
CA VAL A 33 -8.64 -4.75 15.87
C VAL A 33 -9.48 -3.50 16.16
N GLN A 34 -10.78 -3.58 15.88
CA GLN A 34 -11.71 -2.45 16.03
C GLN A 34 -11.43 -1.26 15.07
N THR A 35 -11.09 -1.53 13.83
CA THR A 35 -11.10 -0.50 12.80
C THR A 35 -12.53 -0.03 12.58
N VAL A 36 -12.79 1.24 12.85
CA VAL A 36 -14.14 1.86 12.74
C VAL A 36 -14.41 2.29 11.31
N CYS A 37 -13.37 2.74 10.61
CA CYS A 37 -13.44 3.16 9.22
C CYS A 37 -12.08 2.91 8.57
N ASP A 38 -12.09 2.32 7.40
CA ASP A 38 -10.91 2.14 6.55
C ASP A 38 -11.15 2.76 5.17
N TYR A 39 -10.11 3.36 4.61
CA TYR A 39 -10.13 3.89 3.25
C TYR A 39 -8.82 3.46 2.56
N PRO A 40 -8.82 2.29 1.94
CA PRO A 40 -7.61 1.70 1.39
C PRO A 40 -7.08 2.46 0.18
N LEU A 41 -5.78 2.35 -0.07
CA LEU A 41 -5.11 3.00 -1.20
C LEU A 41 -5.75 2.67 -2.55
N VAL A 42 -6.20 1.44 -2.69
CA VAL A 42 -6.90 0.94 -3.88
C VAL A 42 -8.16 1.74 -4.17
N GLU A 43 -8.96 1.99 -3.17
CA GLU A 43 -10.19 2.78 -3.31
C GLU A 43 -9.86 4.24 -3.66
N ALA A 44 -8.83 4.81 -3.02
CA ALA A 44 -8.36 6.16 -3.31
C ALA A 44 -7.88 6.31 -4.77
N ILE A 45 -7.20 5.29 -5.32
CA ILE A 45 -6.79 5.26 -6.72
C ILE A 45 -8.04 5.15 -7.63
N THR A 46 -8.93 4.21 -7.35
CA THR A 46 -10.12 3.95 -8.18
C THR A 46 -11.07 5.17 -8.21
N GLN A 47 -11.21 5.87 -7.09
CA GLN A 47 -12.02 7.08 -6.97
C GLN A 47 -11.29 8.35 -7.44
N ASN A 48 -10.09 8.23 -7.99
CA ASN A 48 -9.29 9.36 -8.46
C ASN A 48 -8.99 10.41 -7.37
N VAL A 49 -8.90 9.99 -6.11
CA VAL A 49 -8.52 10.84 -4.96
C VAL A 49 -7.00 11.09 -4.96
N VAL A 50 -6.26 10.12 -5.50
CA VAL A 50 -4.80 10.17 -5.65
C VAL A 50 -4.41 9.90 -7.09
N LYS A 51 -3.12 10.10 -7.44
CA LYS A 51 -2.57 9.76 -8.76
C LYS A 51 -2.59 8.25 -8.98
N HIS A 52 -2.73 7.86 -10.24
CA HIS A 52 -2.62 6.48 -10.68
C HIS A 52 -1.14 6.11 -10.91
N PRO A 53 -0.60 5.10 -10.23
CA PRO A 53 0.74 4.59 -10.54
C PRO A 53 0.76 3.94 -11.92
N VAL A 54 1.77 4.29 -12.71
CA VAL A 54 2.04 3.70 -14.03
C VAL A 54 3.39 3.01 -13.99
N LEU A 55 3.42 1.78 -14.47
CA LEU A 55 4.59 0.91 -14.44
C LEU A 55 5.26 0.82 -15.83
N PRO A 56 6.56 0.52 -15.90
CA PRO A 56 7.20 0.20 -17.15
C PRO A 56 6.62 -1.11 -17.72
N ASP A 57 6.43 -1.14 -19.05
CA ASP A 57 6.06 -2.36 -19.76
C ASP A 57 7.17 -3.41 -19.73
N LEU A 58 6.86 -4.61 -20.20
CA LEU A 58 7.82 -5.73 -20.21
C LEU A 58 9.09 -5.41 -21.00
N ALA A 59 8.96 -4.66 -22.12
CA ALA A 59 10.11 -4.30 -22.94
C ALA A 59 11.02 -3.28 -22.25
N SER A 60 10.44 -2.34 -21.50
CA SER A 60 11.19 -1.38 -20.69
C SER A 60 11.83 -2.04 -19.48
N ARG A 61 11.12 -2.95 -18.80
CA ARG A 61 11.67 -3.72 -17.67
C ARG A 61 12.83 -4.63 -18.07
N ALA A 62 12.77 -5.25 -19.26
CA ALA A 62 13.84 -6.11 -19.76
C ALA A 62 15.17 -5.38 -20.00
N LYS A 63 15.14 -4.04 -20.06
CA LYS A 63 16.35 -3.21 -20.17
C LYS A 63 16.95 -2.85 -18.81
N LEU A 64 16.22 -3.06 -17.72
CA LEU A 64 16.67 -2.75 -16.38
C LEU A 64 17.51 -3.92 -15.85
N THR A 65 18.78 -3.65 -15.60
CA THR A 65 19.72 -4.64 -15.10
C THR A 65 20.37 -4.17 -13.81
N GLU A 66 20.43 -5.06 -12.82
CA GLU A 66 21.28 -4.85 -11.65
C GLU A 66 22.70 -5.31 -11.98
N VAL A 67 23.59 -4.37 -12.20
CA VAL A 67 25.00 -4.68 -12.45
C VAL A 67 25.68 -5.13 -11.15
N LYS A 68 26.53 -6.14 -11.23
CA LYS A 68 27.36 -6.55 -10.09
C LYS A 68 28.45 -5.52 -9.85
N SER A 69 28.17 -4.51 -9.02
CA SER A 69 29.11 -3.48 -8.59
C SER A 69 29.03 -3.25 -7.10
N SER A 70 30.15 -2.89 -6.49
CA SER A 70 30.20 -2.41 -5.10
C SER A 70 29.72 -0.95 -4.98
N ARG A 71 29.64 -0.24 -6.09
CA ARG A 71 29.11 1.14 -6.15
C ARG A 71 27.62 1.12 -6.40
N TYR A 72 26.87 1.67 -5.48
CA TYR A 72 25.41 1.70 -5.52
C TYR A 72 24.85 2.34 -6.79
N THR A 73 25.42 3.47 -7.21
CA THR A 73 25.01 4.18 -8.41
C THR A 73 25.30 3.45 -9.71
N GLU A 74 26.37 2.64 -9.76
CA GLU A 74 26.66 1.75 -10.89
C GLU A 74 25.70 0.57 -10.91
N LYS A 75 25.41 -0.01 -9.73
CA LYS A 75 24.51 -1.15 -9.60
C LYS A 75 23.11 -0.82 -10.14
N TYR A 76 22.62 0.37 -9.89
CA TYR A 76 21.26 0.81 -10.23
C TYR A 76 21.23 1.87 -11.35
N ALA A 77 22.27 1.99 -12.16
CA ALA A 77 22.39 3.00 -13.19
C ALA A 77 21.20 3.01 -14.16
N ASP A 78 20.76 1.84 -14.62
CA ASP A 78 19.65 1.71 -15.56
C ASP A 78 18.32 2.20 -14.97
N TYR A 79 18.08 1.94 -13.68
CA TYR A 79 16.89 2.39 -12.98
C TYR A 79 16.86 3.89 -12.81
N ILE A 80 18.00 4.48 -12.43
CA ILE A 80 18.16 5.92 -12.29
C ILE A 80 17.96 6.59 -13.65
N ALA A 81 18.62 6.09 -14.70
CA ALA A 81 18.52 6.63 -16.05
C ALA A 81 17.07 6.60 -16.55
N LEU A 82 16.37 5.48 -16.40
CA LEU A 82 14.98 5.37 -16.80
C LEU A 82 14.09 6.36 -16.06
N GLY A 83 14.28 6.50 -14.74
CA GLY A 83 13.52 7.45 -13.93
C GLY A 83 13.75 8.90 -14.35
N VAL A 84 15.00 9.26 -14.65
CA VAL A 84 15.35 10.60 -15.15
C VAL A 84 14.72 10.88 -16.52
N GLU A 85 14.75 9.91 -17.43
CA GLU A 85 14.14 10.05 -18.76
C GLU A 85 12.62 10.24 -18.68
N GLU A 86 11.95 9.45 -17.84
CA GLU A 86 10.50 9.60 -17.61
C GLU A 86 10.18 10.95 -16.97
N TRP A 87 10.95 11.36 -15.95
CA TRP A 87 10.77 12.67 -15.34
C TRP A 87 10.94 13.80 -16.37
N ARG A 88 11.93 13.76 -17.28
CA ARG A 88 12.13 14.76 -18.32
C ARG A 88 10.93 14.93 -19.23
N LYS A 89 10.29 13.83 -19.63
CA LYS A 89 9.08 13.87 -20.47
C LYS A 89 7.96 14.60 -19.74
N VAL A 90 7.66 14.15 -18.54
CA VAL A 90 6.58 14.69 -17.72
C VAL A 90 6.86 16.12 -17.27
N TYR A 91 8.13 16.45 -16.96
CA TYR A 91 8.53 17.82 -16.61
C TYR A 91 8.17 18.81 -17.71
N ARG A 92 8.50 18.50 -18.98
CA ARG A 92 8.20 19.37 -20.13
C ARG A 92 6.70 19.56 -20.36
N GLU A 93 5.91 18.55 -20.06
CA GLU A 93 4.45 18.62 -20.20
C GLU A 93 3.84 19.51 -19.12
N HIS A 94 4.22 19.31 -17.87
CA HIS A 94 3.70 20.11 -16.75
C HIS A 94 4.23 21.54 -16.72
N GLU A 95 5.45 21.77 -17.18
CA GLU A 95 6.01 23.11 -17.34
C GLU A 95 5.13 24.00 -18.22
N LYS A 96 4.58 23.46 -19.32
CA LYS A 96 3.64 24.16 -20.20
C LYS A 96 2.34 24.54 -19.48
N LEU A 97 1.98 23.77 -18.44
CA LEU A 97 0.80 23.98 -17.60
C LEU A 97 1.13 24.85 -16.36
N GLY A 98 2.34 25.40 -16.27
CA GLY A 98 2.78 26.21 -15.14
C GLY A 98 3.04 25.42 -13.86
N LYS A 99 3.20 24.09 -13.95
CA LYS A 99 3.52 23.21 -12.81
C LYS A 99 4.93 22.66 -12.92
N LYS A 100 5.59 22.57 -11.78
CA LYS A 100 6.93 22.01 -11.65
C LYS A 100 6.86 20.55 -11.26
N ALA A 101 7.30 19.64 -12.11
CA ALA A 101 7.37 18.22 -11.81
C ALA A 101 8.61 17.88 -10.97
N VAL A 102 8.46 16.98 -10.00
CA VAL A 102 9.52 16.55 -9.08
C VAL A 102 9.81 15.07 -9.27
N LEU A 103 11.10 14.73 -9.33
CA LEU A 103 11.63 13.36 -9.28
C LEU A 103 11.88 12.97 -7.81
N PHE A 104 11.40 11.81 -7.40
CA PHE A 104 11.65 11.27 -6.08
C PHE A 104 12.43 9.97 -6.16
N VAL A 105 13.62 9.91 -5.57
CA VAL A 105 14.50 8.74 -5.56
C VAL A 105 14.66 8.22 -4.14
N MET A 106 14.39 6.93 -3.95
CA MET A 106 14.56 6.26 -2.66
C MET A 106 15.74 5.31 -2.68
N THR A 107 16.56 5.39 -1.63
CA THR A 107 17.73 4.54 -1.41
C THR A 107 17.59 3.75 -0.11
N ASP A 108 18.52 2.83 0.16
CA ASP A 108 18.49 1.96 1.32
C ASP A 108 19.23 2.50 2.54
N ASP A 109 20.25 3.33 2.35
CA ASP A 109 21.01 3.95 3.45
C ASP A 109 21.46 5.39 3.15
N THR A 110 21.99 6.07 4.15
CA THR A 110 22.39 7.48 4.08
C THR A 110 23.56 7.73 3.13
N LYS A 111 24.54 6.83 3.11
CA LYS A 111 25.68 6.93 2.23
C LYS A 111 25.27 6.79 0.76
N ASN A 112 24.43 5.81 0.48
CA ASN A 112 23.89 5.60 -0.86
C ASN A 112 22.99 6.76 -1.29
N CYS A 113 22.33 7.42 -0.34
CA CYS A 113 21.56 8.63 -0.61
C CYS A 113 22.46 9.78 -1.08
N ASP A 114 23.57 10.02 -0.39
CA ASP A 114 24.56 11.03 -0.78
C ASP A 114 25.21 10.67 -2.13
N ASP A 115 25.65 9.43 -2.31
CA ASP A 115 26.25 8.94 -3.56
C ASP A 115 25.31 9.11 -4.76
N VAL A 116 24.01 8.86 -4.60
CA VAL A 116 23.00 9.05 -5.65
C VAL A 116 22.78 10.55 -5.92
N GLY A 117 22.73 11.39 -4.89
CA GLY A 117 22.61 12.84 -5.05
C GLY A 117 23.76 13.41 -5.87
N GLU A 118 25.00 13.13 -5.49
CA GLU A 118 26.20 13.54 -6.23
C GLU A 118 26.26 12.98 -7.66
N TYR A 119 25.85 11.73 -7.84
CA TYR A 119 25.78 11.10 -9.16
C TYR A 119 24.80 11.82 -10.08
N LEU A 120 23.62 12.19 -9.58
CA LEU A 120 22.61 12.90 -10.35
C LEU A 120 23.10 14.28 -10.78
N GLU A 121 23.68 15.06 -9.87
CA GLU A 121 24.21 16.39 -10.18
C GLU A 121 25.37 16.36 -11.18
N ARG A 122 26.26 15.36 -11.06
CA ARG A 122 27.40 15.20 -11.96
C ARG A 122 27.02 14.70 -13.34
N THR A 123 26.04 13.79 -13.41
CA THR A 123 25.72 13.06 -14.65
C THR A 123 24.69 13.80 -15.50
N TYR A 124 23.77 14.52 -14.86
CA TYR A 124 22.65 15.19 -15.53
C TYR A 124 22.73 16.70 -15.34
N PRO A 125 23.07 17.46 -16.37
CA PRO A 125 23.29 18.92 -16.25
C PRO A 125 22.10 19.71 -15.72
N GLU A 126 20.87 19.22 -15.97
CA GLU A 126 19.65 19.84 -15.48
C GLU A 126 19.43 19.72 -13.98
N PHE A 127 20.18 18.84 -13.32
CA PHE A 127 20.14 18.62 -11.87
C PHE A 127 21.29 19.30 -11.12
N LYS A 128 22.16 20.01 -11.82
CA LYS A 128 23.23 20.76 -11.16
C LYS A 128 22.64 21.79 -10.18
N ASP A 129 23.05 21.69 -8.93
CA ASP A 129 22.53 22.49 -7.80
C ASP A 129 20.99 22.35 -7.58
N ALA A 130 20.39 21.28 -8.09
CA ALA A 130 18.94 21.07 -8.08
C ALA A 130 18.50 19.75 -7.42
N VAL A 131 19.41 19.06 -6.72
CA VAL A 131 19.13 17.83 -5.97
C VAL A 131 19.04 18.14 -4.48
N LEU A 132 17.96 17.75 -3.86
CA LEU A 132 17.75 17.85 -2.42
C LEU A 132 17.93 16.47 -1.79
N VAL A 133 19.04 16.29 -1.07
CA VAL A 133 19.31 15.04 -0.33
C VAL A 133 18.78 15.17 1.09
N ILE A 134 17.92 14.22 1.51
CA ILE A 134 17.31 14.25 2.83
C ILE A 134 17.45 12.89 3.48
N HIS A 135 18.23 12.84 4.55
CA HIS A 135 18.29 11.67 5.42
C HIS A 135 18.46 12.07 6.87
N THR A 136 18.11 11.20 7.79
CA THR A 136 18.40 11.34 9.22
C THR A 136 19.46 10.32 9.57
N ASN A 137 20.57 10.77 10.18
CA ASN A 137 21.54 9.86 10.72
C ASN A 137 20.88 9.00 11.80
N ASN A 138 21.02 7.68 11.66
CA ASN A 138 20.66 6.63 12.62
C ASN A 138 19.44 6.89 13.52
N ASN A 139 18.32 6.24 13.24
CA ASN A 139 17.15 6.07 14.12
C ASN A 139 16.50 7.32 14.72
N GLY A 140 16.85 8.53 14.27
CA GLY A 140 16.26 9.77 14.77
C GLY A 140 16.86 10.25 16.11
N GLU A 141 17.87 9.61 16.65
CA GLU A 141 18.61 10.06 17.82
C GLU A 141 19.79 10.93 17.40
N VAL A 142 19.69 12.21 17.72
CA VAL A 142 20.77 13.18 17.58
C VAL A 142 21.54 13.19 18.90
N SER A 143 22.85 13.00 18.86
CA SER A 143 23.67 13.14 20.07
C SER A 143 23.54 14.54 20.66
N GLU A 144 23.49 14.66 21.99
CA GLU A 144 23.19 15.93 22.69
C GLU A 144 24.18 17.08 22.42
N SER A 145 25.39 16.80 21.94
CA SER A 145 26.41 17.81 21.66
C SER A 145 26.27 18.54 20.31
N ASP A 146 25.62 17.90 19.32
CA ASP A 146 25.38 18.50 17.99
C ASP A 146 23.91 18.91 17.78
N ALA A 147 23.10 18.77 18.82
CA ALA A 147 21.63 18.79 18.75
C ALA A 147 21.04 20.13 18.23
N LYS A 148 21.68 21.28 18.44
CA LYS A 148 21.12 22.57 18.00
C LYS A 148 21.39 22.85 16.54
N LYS A 149 22.63 22.67 16.06
CA LYS A 149 22.98 22.90 14.65
C LYS A 149 22.25 21.90 13.74
N SER A 150 22.21 20.63 14.12
CA SER A 150 21.53 19.60 13.35
C SER A 150 20.00 19.77 13.33
N LYS A 151 19.38 20.35 14.37
CA LYS A 151 17.95 20.68 14.35
C LYS A 151 17.62 21.81 13.38
N GLU A 152 18.39 22.87 13.38
CA GLU A 152 18.20 23.99 12.46
C GLU A 152 18.44 23.60 11.00
N GLU A 153 19.44 22.77 10.73
CA GLU A 153 19.69 22.22 9.41
C GLU A 153 18.59 21.30 8.93
N LEU A 154 18.11 20.40 9.80
CA LEU A 154 16.95 19.55 9.51
C LEU A 154 15.67 20.34 9.27
N GLU A 155 15.44 21.42 10.01
CA GLU A 155 14.29 22.30 9.77
C GLU A 155 14.41 23.04 8.43
N LYS A 156 15.62 23.50 8.06
CA LYS A 156 15.87 24.09 6.74
C LYS A 156 15.62 23.10 5.60
N LEU A 157 16.12 21.87 5.74
CA LEU A 157 15.89 20.80 4.76
C LEU A 157 14.41 20.43 4.65
N ARG A 158 13.68 20.36 5.77
CA ARG A 158 12.23 20.14 5.77
C ARG A 158 11.47 21.26 5.09
N LYS A 159 11.85 22.52 5.38
CA LYS A 159 11.26 23.69 4.74
C LYS A 159 11.53 23.68 3.23
N ALA A 160 12.76 23.41 2.81
CA ALA A 160 13.13 23.27 1.41
C ALA A 160 12.36 22.15 0.71
N SER A 161 12.20 21.00 1.39
CA SER A 161 11.42 19.87 0.90
C SER A 161 9.94 20.21 0.71
N ASN A 162 9.34 20.91 1.65
CA ASN A 162 7.92 21.30 1.56
C ASN A 162 7.68 22.40 0.52
N GLN A 163 8.70 23.16 0.17
CA GLN A 163 8.64 24.22 -0.83
C GLN A 163 9.10 23.79 -2.23
N ILE A 164 9.44 22.52 -2.42
CA ILE A 164 9.99 22.03 -3.70
C ILE A 164 9.03 22.19 -4.87
N ASP A 165 7.73 22.21 -4.60
CA ASP A 165 6.68 22.45 -5.61
C ASP A 165 6.69 23.85 -6.19
N SER A 166 7.27 24.82 -5.47
CA SER A 166 7.38 26.21 -5.93
C SER A 166 8.46 26.36 -6.99
N TRP A 167 8.23 27.24 -7.97
CA TRP A 167 9.24 27.66 -8.94
C TRP A 167 10.40 28.45 -8.32
N GLU A 168 10.20 29.01 -7.14
CA GLU A 168 11.26 29.72 -6.38
C GLU A 168 12.30 28.75 -5.81
N SER A 169 11.92 27.49 -5.60
CA SER A 169 12.83 26.44 -5.14
C SER A 169 13.72 25.99 -6.30
N PRO A 170 15.07 25.93 -6.13
CA PRO A 170 15.96 25.42 -7.17
C PRO A 170 15.83 23.93 -7.40
N TYR A 171 15.35 23.18 -6.40
CA TYR A 171 15.35 21.73 -6.38
C TYR A 171 14.30 21.14 -7.32
N LYS A 172 14.70 20.11 -8.07
CA LYS A 172 13.87 19.34 -9.00
C LYS A 172 13.80 17.86 -8.60
N VAL A 173 14.76 17.43 -7.79
CA VAL A 173 14.88 16.03 -7.34
C VAL A 173 14.98 15.99 -5.83
N ILE A 174 14.32 15.01 -5.23
CA ILE A 174 14.53 14.62 -3.85
C ILE A 174 15.14 13.22 -3.83
N VAL A 175 16.23 13.05 -3.09
CA VAL A 175 16.83 11.75 -2.77
C VAL A 175 16.68 11.51 -1.27
N SER A 176 16.10 10.39 -0.87
CA SER A 176 15.86 10.09 0.54
C SER A 176 16.00 8.60 0.85
N VAL A 177 16.46 8.28 2.05
CA VAL A 177 16.60 6.88 2.54
C VAL A 177 15.28 6.33 3.02
N LEU A 178 14.62 7.10 3.85
CA LEU A 178 13.31 6.78 4.44
C LEU A 178 12.38 7.92 4.11
N MET A 179 11.13 7.59 4.16
CA MET A 179 10.09 8.59 4.07
C MET A 179 10.44 9.86 4.83
N LEU A 180 10.30 10.95 4.14
CA LEU A 180 10.21 12.25 4.76
C LEU A 180 9.15 12.18 5.85
N LYS A 181 9.52 12.57 7.08
CA LYS A 181 8.69 12.46 8.29
C LYS A 181 7.31 13.07 8.08
N GLU A 182 6.40 12.82 9.03
CA GLU A 182 5.09 13.45 9.11
C GLU A 182 5.15 14.96 8.80
N GLY A 183 4.18 15.45 8.03
CA GLY A 183 4.12 16.85 7.60
C GLY A 183 4.71 17.14 6.21
N TRP A 184 5.28 16.18 5.50
CA TRP A 184 5.66 16.38 4.09
C TRP A 184 4.41 16.31 3.20
N ASP A 185 4.10 17.42 2.54
CA ASP A 185 2.90 17.58 1.70
C ASP A 185 3.23 18.06 0.29
N VAL A 186 4.17 17.42 -0.38
CA VAL A 186 4.53 17.69 -1.77
C VAL A 186 3.57 16.97 -2.71
N ARG A 187 3.05 17.68 -3.68
CA ARG A 187 2.05 17.20 -4.63
C ARG A 187 2.59 16.96 -6.02
N ASN A 188 3.71 17.61 -6.33
CA ASN A 188 4.27 17.66 -7.69
C ASN A 188 5.21 16.48 -8.01
N VAL A 189 5.22 15.41 -7.20
CA VAL A 189 5.94 14.18 -7.55
C VAL A 189 5.27 13.54 -8.75
N THR A 190 6.03 13.38 -9.83
CA THR A 190 5.55 12.80 -11.10
C THR A 190 6.26 11.51 -11.46
N THR A 191 7.43 11.29 -10.86
CA THR A 191 8.23 10.09 -11.09
C THR A 191 8.84 9.61 -9.76
N ILE A 192 8.72 8.33 -9.47
CA ILE A 192 9.28 7.67 -8.29
C ILE A 192 10.28 6.62 -8.76
N VAL A 193 11.48 6.64 -8.18
CA VAL A 193 12.51 5.61 -8.39
C VAL A 193 12.82 4.94 -7.07
N GLY A 194 12.44 3.67 -6.94
CA GLY A 194 12.65 2.86 -5.75
C GLY A 194 13.85 1.93 -5.89
N LEU A 195 14.99 2.30 -5.29
CA LEU A 195 16.24 1.53 -5.36
C LEU A 195 16.47 0.62 -4.14
N ARG A 196 15.54 0.64 -3.20
CA ARG A 196 15.66 -0.11 -1.95
C ARG A 196 15.14 -1.54 -2.12
N ALA A 197 15.90 -2.51 -1.61
CA ALA A 197 15.42 -3.87 -1.42
C ALA A 197 14.47 -3.91 -0.20
N TYR A 198 13.21 -4.20 -0.43
CA TYR A 198 12.22 -4.36 0.63
C TYR A 198 12.17 -5.82 1.08
N ALA A 199 12.84 -6.12 2.20
CA ALA A 199 12.85 -7.47 2.77
C ALA A 199 11.79 -7.70 3.87
N ALA A 200 11.01 -6.68 4.22
CA ALA A 200 10.08 -6.74 5.34
C ALA A 200 8.74 -7.38 4.93
N LYS A 201 8.25 -8.30 5.76
CA LYS A 201 6.93 -8.93 5.62
C LYS A 201 5.76 -7.91 5.73
N SER A 202 5.98 -6.74 6.33
CA SER A 202 4.99 -5.66 6.41
C SER A 202 5.25 -4.67 5.28
N ASN A 203 4.32 -4.52 4.36
CA ASN A 203 4.39 -3.53 3.28
C ASN A 203 4.14 -2.07 3.75
N ILE A 204 4.29 -1.79 5.04
CA ILE A 204 3.99 -0.48 5.64
C ILE A 204 4.86 0.63 5.04
N LEU A 205 6.17 0.44 4.98
CA LEU A 205 7.09 1.47 4.47
C LEU A 205 6.90 1.76 2.98
N PRO A 206 6.83 0.76 2.09
CA PRO A 206 6.50 1.00 0.68
C PRO A 206 5.14 1.67 0.48
N GLU A 207 4.11 1.23 1.21
CA GLU A 207 2.76 1.80 1.15
C GLU A 207 2.73 3.28 1.55
N GLN A 208 3.38 3.63 2.65
CA GLN A 208 3.51 5.02 3.09
C GLN A 208 4.28 5.88 2.09
N THR A 209 5.34 5.35 1.49
CA THR A 209 6.15 6.07 0.52
C THR A 209 5.39 6.32 -0.78
N LEU A 210 4.76 5.28 -1.30
CA LEU A 210 3.92 5.42 -2.48
C LEU A 210 2.79 6.41 -2.21
N GLY A 211 2.09 6.27 -1.07
CA GLY A 211 0.99 7.14 -0.67
C GLY A 211 1.36 8.63 -0.65
N ARG A 212 2.60 8.97 -0.29
CA ARG A 212 3.07 10.38 -0.36
C ARG A 212 3.37 10.83 -1.78
N GLY A 213 3.93 9.97 -2.61
CA GLY A 213 4.28 10.29 -4.00
C GLY A 213 3.08 10.40 -4.93
N ILE A 214 1.94 9.81 -4.57
CA ILE A 214 0.74 9.79 -5.42
C ILE A 214 -0.27 10.92 -5.11
N ARG A 215 0.06 11.88 -4.25
CA ARG A 215 -0.81 13.03 -4.01
C ARG A 215 -1.08 13.82 -5.27
N ARG A 216 -2.33 14.23 -5.48
CA ARG A 216 -2.73 14.97 -6.69
C ARG A 216 -2.10 16.35 -6.77
N MET A 217 -1.65 16.71 -7.98
CA MET A 217 -1.11 18.03 -8.32
C MET A 217 -2.22 19.05 -8.60
N TYR A 218 -3.35 18.58 -9.12
CA TYR A 218 -4.53 19.37 -9.48
C TYR A 218 -5.75 18.93 -8.66
N PRO A 219 -5.78 19.21 -7.35
CA PRO A 219 -6.90 18.80 -6.51
C PRO A 219 -8.17 19.55 -6.92
N GLY A 220 -9.27 18.81 -7.06
CA GLY A 220 -10.58 19.37 -7.44
C GLY A 220 -10.85 19.39 -8.95
N GLU A 221 -9.88 19.04 -9.79
CA GLU A 221 -10.12 18.85 -11.22
C GLU A 221 -10.56 17.40 -11.48
N ASP A 222 -11.45 17.21 -12.41
CA ASP A 222 -11.96 15.88 -12.83
C ASP A 222 -11.04 15.26 -13.90
N THR A 223 -9.74 15.31 -13.64
CA THR A 223 -8.71 14.75 -14.52
C THR A 223 -7.95 13.64 -13.80
N THR A 224 -7.71 12.53 -14.49
CA THR A 224 -6.87 11.47 -13.96
C THR A 224 -5.40 11.87 -14.05
N GLU A 225 -4.74 11.87 -12.91
CA GLU A 225 -3.30 12.16 -12.82
C GLU A 225 -2.51 10.87 -12.65
N TYR A 226 -1.31 10.85 -13.24
CA TYR A 226 -0.45 9.68 -13.24
C TYR A 226 0.88 9.98 -12.56
N VAL A 227 1.49 8.93 -11.99
CA VAL A 227 2.86 8.95 -11.49
C VAL A 227 3.61 7.76 -12.07
N SER A 228 4.73 8.01 -12.73
CA SER A 228 5.59 6.95 -13.25
C SER A 228 6.39 6.32 -12.11
N VAL A 229 6.33 4.99 -11.98
CA VAL A 229 7.00 4.25 -10.91
C VAL A 229 8.01 3.30 -11.53
N VAL A 230 9.27 3.46 -11.17
CA VAL A 230 10.40 2.62 -11.59
C VAL A 230 11.11 2.13 -10.32
N GLY A 231 11.59 0.90 -10.31
CA GLY A 231 12.31 0.43 -9.13
C GLY A 231 12.83 -0.99 -9.24
N THR A 232 13.54 -1.42 -8.20
CA THR A 232 14.01 -2.79 -8.07
C THR A 232 12.83 -3.77 -8.12
N GLU A 233 13.10 -5.04 -8.41
CA GLU A 233 12.06 -6.05 -8.51
C GLU A 233 11.20 -6.11 -7.23
N ALA A 234 11.84 -6.08 -6.06
CA ALA A 234 11.12 -6.09 -4.78
C ALA A 234 10.21 -4.86 -4.57
N PHE A 235 10.60 -3.69 -5.07
CA PHE A 235 9.75 -2.51 -5.02
C PHE A 235 8.59 -2.61 -6.02
N MET A 236 8.88 -3.13 -7.21
CA MET A 236 7.85 -3.34 -8.24
C MET A 236 6.84 -4.39 -7.81
N ASP A 237 7.27 -5.48 -7.19
CA ASP A 237 6.39 -6.54 -6.65
C ASP A 237 5.41 -5.96 -5.62
N PHE A 238 5.90 -5.06 -4.76
CA PHE A 238 5.01 -4.35 -3.82
C PHE A 238 3.97 -3.50 -4.57
N VAL A 239 4.40 -2.68 -5.54
CA VAL A 239 3.47 -1.83 -6.29
C VAL A 239 2.48 -2.70 -7.08
N GLU A 240 2.93 -3.81 -7.66
CA GLU A 240 2.08 -4.77 -8.35
C GLU A 240 1.13 -5.52 -7.41
N SER A 241 1.47 -5.67 -6.13
CA SER A 241 0.57 -6.28 -5.16
C SER A 241 -0.74 -5.51 -4.99
N ILE A 242 -0.76 -4.21 -5.29
CA ILE A 242 -1.97 -3.38 -5.35
C ILE A 242 -2.96 -3.92 -6.40
N GLN A 243 -2.47 -4.53 -7.48
CA GLN A 243 -3.32 -5.18 -8.49
C GLN A 243 -4.09 -6.37 -7.90
N SER A 244 -3.50 -7.08 -6.95
CA SER A 244 -4.18 -8.21 -6.29
C SER A 244 -5.40 -7.77 -5.49
N GLU A 245 -5.43 -6.49 -5.11
CA GLU A 245 -6.56 -5.85 -4.44
C GLU A 245 -7.62 -5.34 -5.44
N GLY A 246 -7.38 -5.48 -6.76
CA GLY A 246 -8.35 -5.25 -7.83
C GLY A 246 -8.26 -3.90 -8.52
N VAL A 247 -7.15 -3.18 -8.41
CA VAL A 247 -6.83 -2.05 -9.28
C VAL A 247 -5.97 -2.54 -10.43
N GLU A 248 -6.38 -2.26 -11.65
CA GLU A 248 -5.54 -2.47 -12.81
C GLU A 248 -4.55 -1.31 -12.92
N LEU A 249 -3.25 -1.62 -12.81
CA LEU A 249 -2.18 -0.65 -12.99
C LEU A 249 -1.81 -0.57 -14.46
N GLU A 250 -1.81 0.64 -15.00
CA GLU A 250 -1.40 0.89 -16.38
C GLU A 250 0.09 0.59 -16.56
N ARG A 251 0.42 -0.07 -17.67
CA ARG A 251 1.79 -0.32 -18.10
C ARG A 251 2.05 0.41 -19.40
N LYS A 252 3.13 1.21 -19.43
CA LYS A 252 3.50 1.97 -20.63
C LYS A 252 4.98 1.77 -20.99
N PRO A 253 5.34 1.93 -22.27
CA PRO A 253 6.72 2.05 -22.69
C PRO A 253 7.39 3.25 -21.99
N MET A 254 8.52 3.01 -21.33
CA MET A 254 9.30 4.01 -20.63
C MET A 254 10.72 4.09 -21.21
N GLY A 255 11.35 5.28 -21.14
CA GLY A 255 12.71 5.50 -21.58
C GLY A 255 12.87 6.05 -23.00
N SER A 256 14.09 6.43 -23.35
CA SER A 256 14.44 6.94 -24.68
C SER A 256 14.36 5.81 -25.73
N GLY A 257 13.85 6.14 -26.89
CA GLY A 257 13.63 5.17 -27.98
C GLY A 257 12.32 4.37 -27.88
N THR A 258 11.54 4.58 -26.83
CA THR A 258 10.17 4.07 -26.67
C THR A 258 9.15 5.17 -26.94
N ALA A 259 9.38 6.01 -27.95
CA ALA A 259 8.30 6.87 -28.44
C ALA A 259 7.10 5.93 -28.69
N PRO A 260 5.92 6.24 -28.16
CA PRO A 260 4.73 5.50 -28.54
C PRO A 260 4.75 5.49 -30.07
N LYS A 261 4.71 4.30 -30.65
CA LYS A 261 4.49 4.21 -32.11
C LYS A 261 3.26 5.07 -32.35
N ALA A 262 3.40 6.06 -33.22
CA ALA A 262 2.24 6.85 -33.62
C ALA A 262 1.10 5.86 -33.88
N PRO A 263 -0.07 6.06 -33.31
CA PRO A 263 -1.16 5.13 -33.51
C PRO A 263 -1.30 4.95 -35.02
N ILE A 264 -1.30 3.69 -35.47
CA ILE A 264 -1.60 3.40 -36.86
C ILE A 264 -3.07 3.78 -37.02
N ILE A 265 -3.32 4.94 -37.56
CA ILE A 265 -4.68 5.36 -37.91
C ILE A 265 -5.04 4.55 -39.12
N ILE A 266 -5.91 3.58 -38.96
CA ILE A 266 -6.52 2.83 -40.04
C ILE A 266 -7.80 3.56 -40.37
N GLU A 267 -7.80 4.27 -41.47
CA GLU A 267 -9.03 4.88 -42.01
C GLU A 267 -9.75 3.88 -42.88
N VAL A 268 -11.07 3.85 -42.74
CA VAL A 268 -11.91 3.02 -43.59
C VAL A 268 -11.95 3.67 -44.96
N ASP A 269 -11.60 2.92 -46.02
CA ASP A 269 -11.70 3.37 -47.41
C ASP A 269 -13.17 3.35 -47.86
N ASN A 270 -13.89 4.41 -47.50
CA ASN A 270 -15.29 4.60 -47.82
C ASN A 270 -15.54 4.82 -49.34
N GLU A 271 -14.49 5.07 -50.12
CA GLU A 271 -14.60 5.26 -51.58
C GLU A 271 -14.50 3.92 -52.36
N ASN A 272 -14.20 2.83 -51.68
CA ASN A 272 -14.05 1.53 -52.31
C ASN A 272 -15.39 0.87 -52.61
N THR A 273 -15.92 1.14 -53.76
CA THR A 273 -17.21 0.58 -54.24
C THR A 273 -17.19 -0.94 -54.45
N LYS A 274 -16.05 -1.62 -54.35
CA LYS A 274 -15.94 -3.08 -54.51
C LYS A 274 -16.21 -3.85 -53.22
N LYS A 275 -16.29 -3.16 -52.11
CA LYS A 275 -16.56 -3.76 -50.80
C LYS A 275 -17.73 -3.02 -50.14
N ASP A 276 -18.63 -3.80 -49.61
CA ASP A 276 -19.77 -3.30 -48.83
C ASP A 276 -19.26 -3.13 -47.38
N VAL A 277 -18.92 -1.89 -47.00
CA VAL A 277 -18.35 -1.55 -45.71
C VAL A 277 -19.31 -1.91 -44.58
N ASP A 278 -20.61 -1.71 -44.78
CA ASP A 278 -21.64 -2.01 -43.78
C ASP A 278 -21.71 -3.52 -43.45
N LYS A 279 -21.42 -4.37 -44.45
CA LYS A 279 -21.35 -5.83 -44.22
C LYS A 279 -20.02 -6.29 -43.59
N LEU A 280 -18.99 -5.44 -43.62
CA LEU A 280 -17.67 -5.71 -43.03
C LEU A 280 -17.53 -5.09 -41.65
N ASP A 281 -18.51 -4.29 -41.24
CA ASP A 281 -18.52 -3.70 -39.89
C ASP A 281 -18.77 -4.83 -38.88
N ILE A 282 -17.77 -5.02 -38.02
CA ILE A 282 -17.83 -5.98 -36.92
C ILE A 282 -17.96 -5.17 -35.63
N GLU A 283 -19.14 -5.24 -35.05
CA GLU A 283 -19.31 -4.71 -33.68
C GLU A 283 -18.42 -5.50 -32.71
N ILE A 284 -17.31 -4.88 -32.32
CA ILE A 284 -16.48 -5.43 -31.27
C ILE A 284 -17.05 -4.91 -29.95
N PRO A 285 -17.58 -5.80 -29.07
CA PRO A 285 -18.03 -5.35 -27.77
C PRO A 285 -16.83 -4.74 -27.01
N VAL A 286 -16.92 -3.45 -26.72
CA VAL A 286 -15.97 -2.78 -25.83
C VAL A 286 -16.26 -3.30 -24.43
N LEU A 287 -15.51 -4.31 -24.04
CA LEU A 287 -15.49 -4.73 -22.63
C LEU A 287 -14.75 -3.66 -21.86
N SER A 288 -15.49 -2.68 -21.34
CA SER A 288 -15.03 -1.92 -20.19
C SER A 288 -15.10 -2.86 -19.01
N PRO A 289 -14.01 -3.33 -18.43
CA PRO A 289 -14.07 -4.01 -17.14
C PRO A 289 -14.46 -2.98 -16.09
N ARG A 290 -15.75 -2.75 -15.92
CA ARG A 290 -16.27 -2.10 -14.75
C ARG A 290 -16.27 -3.15 -13.67
N ILE A 291 -15.24 -3.18 -12.87
CA ILE A 291 -15.27 -3.94 -11.63
C ILE A 291 -16.19 -3.15 -10.69
N TYR A 292 -17.48 -3.47 -10.78
CA TYR A 292 -18.41 -3.04 -9.76
C TYR A 292 -18.15 -3.89 -8.53
N ARG A 293 -17.34 -3.38 -7.64
CA ARG A 293 -17.32 -3.86 -6.27
C ARG A 293 -18.47 -3.17 -5.55
N GLU A 294 -19.66 -3.73 -5.69
CA GLU A 294 -20.78 -3.29 -4.88
C GLU A 294 -20.60 -3.81 -3.46
N TYR A 295 -19.85 -3.09 -2.63
CA TYR A 295 -19.81 -3.30 -1.18
C TYR A 295 -21.17 -3.12 -0.50
N LYS A 296 -22.15 -2.59 -1.20
CA LYS A 296 -23.53 -2.41 -0.76
C LYS A 296 -24.21 -3.68 -0.24
N ARG A 297 -23.65 -4.85 -0.53
CA ARG A 297 -24.22 -6.14 -0.09
C ARG A 297 -23.59 -6.71 1.16
N LEU A 298 -22.48 -6.20 1.65
CA LEU A 298 -21.91 -6.68 2.93
C LEU A 298 -22.84 -6.37 4.11
N GLU A 299 -23.50 -5.23 4.07
CA GLU A 299 -24.51 -4.84 5.07
C GLU A 299 -25.72 -5.77 5.05
N ASP A 300 -26.13 -6.23 3.87
CA ASP A 300 -27.27 -7.12 3.67
C ASP A 300 -26.99 -8.58 4.06
N LEU A 301 -25.72 -8.93 4.38
CA LEU A 301 -25.38 -10.26 4.85
C LEU A 301 -26.07 -10.56 6.19
N GLU A 302 -26.91 -11.57 6.17
CA GLU A 302 -27.62 -12.06 7.37
C GLU A 302 -26.96 -13.36 7.85
N PRO A 303 -26.12 -13.35 8.91
CA PRO A 303 -25.46 -14.55 9.43
C PRO A 303 -26.42 -15.67 9.80
N SER A 304 -27.64 -15.34 10.19
CA SER A 304 -28.73 -16.27 10.46
C SER A 304 -29.17 -17.11 9.26
N SER A 305 -28.96 -16.57 8.07
CA SER A 305 -29.30 -17.25 6.79
C SER A 305 -28.19 -18.18 6.28
N PHE A 306 -27.03 -18.21 6.95
CA PHE A 306 -25.90 -19.02 6.53
C PHE A 306 -26.14 -20.49 6.83
N GLY A 307 -26.36 -21.29 5.80
CA GLY A 307 -26.48 -22.74 5.94
C GLY A 307 -25.09 -23.36 6.14
N CYS A 308 -24.62 -23.48 7.37
CA CYS A 308 -23.40 -24.22 7.69
C CYS A 308 -23.71 -25.46 8.56
N LYS A 309 -22.82 -26.45 8.49
CA LYS A 309 -22.86 -27.57 9.45
C LYS A 309 -22.33 -27.04 10.77
N LYS A 310 -23.17 -27.04 11.78
CA LYS A 310 -22.79 -26.62 13.12
C LYS A 310 -21.67 -27.52 13.68
N ILE A 311 -20.80 -26.90 14.45
CA ILE A 311 -19.65 -27.56 15.08
C ILE A 311 -20.02 -27.85 16.54
N ALA A 312 -19.69 -29.04 17.02
CA ALA A 312 -19.89 -29.40 18.43
C ALA A 312 -18.97 -28.53 19.31
N TYR A 313 -19.55 -27.86 20.29
CA TYR A 313 -18.82 -27.09 21.28
C TYR A 313 -18.15 -28.02 22.29
N ARG A 314 -16.81 -28.01 22.32
CA ARG A 314 -16.00 -28.86 23.20
C ARG A 314 -15.59 -28.11 24.46
N GLN A 315 -15.51 -28.84 25.56
CA GLN A 315 -14.90 -28.33 26.78
C GLN A 315 -13.43 -28.76 26.81
N PHE A 316 -12.53 -27.79 26.99
CA PHE A 316 -11.11 -28.01 27.11
C PHE A 316 -10.64 -27.85 28.55
N SER A 317 -9.54 -28.51 28.90
CA SER A 317 -8.87 -28.33 30.20
C SER A 317 -8.26 -26.93 30.31
N GLU A 318 -8.00 -26.49 31.53
CA GLU A 318 -7.39 -25.17 31.77
C GLU A 318 -5.98 -25.03 31.14
N GLU A 319 -5.29 -26.15 30.95
CA GLU A 319 -3.97 -26.17 30.28
C GLU A 319 -4.13 -25.99 28.77
N GLU A 320 -5.10 -26.68 28.17
CA GLU A 320 -5.38 -26.59 26.73
C GLU A 320 -5.93 -25.22 26.30
N LYS A 321 -6.58 -24.48 27.20
CA LYS A 321 -7.10 -23.16 26.93
C LYS A 321 -6.02 -22.07 26.86
N ARG A 322 -4.80 -22.33 27.32
CA ARG A 322 -3.74 -21.33 27.44
C ARG A 322 -3.02 -21.01 26.11
N GLU A 323 -3.02 -21.95 25.18
CA GLU A 323 -2.37 -21.80 23.89
C GLU A 323 -3.37 -21.81 22.75
N ILE A 324 -3.51 -20.68 22.08
CA ILE A 324 -4.39 -20.53 20.92
C ILE A 324 -3.51 -20.28 19.69
N VAL A 325 -3.50 -21.26 18.78
CA VAL A 325 -2.66 -21.23 17.57
C VAL A 325 -3.53 -21.42 16.35
N PHE A 326 -3.52 -20.44 15.44
CA PHE A 326 -4.18 -20.55 14.14
C PHE A 326 -3.19 -20.94 13.07
N LYS A 327 -3.49 -21.99 12.33
CA LYS A 327 -2.66 -22.51 11.25
C LYS A 327 -3.29 -22.21 9.89
N ASP A 328 -2.45 -21.96 8.91
CA ASP A 328 -2.89 -21.89 7.51
C ASP A 328 -3.48 -23.24 7.08
N ILE A 329 -4.62 -23.19 6.42
CA ILE A 329 -5.36 -24.40 6.01
C ILE A 329 -4.61 -25.18 4.92
N THR A 330 -3.84 -24.45 4.10
CA THR A 330 -3.16 -25.03 2.93
C THR A 330 -1.74 -25.45 3.25
N THR A 331 -0.98 -24.61 3.96
CA THR A 331 0.44 -24.84 4.24
C THR A 331 0.69 -25.48 5.59
N GLY A 332 -0.27 -25.40 6.52
CA GLY A 332 -0.08 -25.84 7.91
C GLY A 332 0.82 -24.92 8.74
N GLU A 333 1.30 -23.81 8.17
CA GLU A 333 2.12 -22.83 8.88
C GLU A 333 1.29 -22.07 9.92
N ILE A 334 1.95 -21.62 10.99
CA ILE A 334 1.29 -20.85 12.04
C ILE A 334 1.13 -19.41 11.55
N ASN A 335 -0.11 -19.01 11.30
CA ASN A 335 -0.46 -17.68 10.83
C ASN A 335 -0.71 -16.69 11.97
N HIS A 336 -1.22 -17.18 13.08
CA HIS A 336 -1.53 -16.35 14.23
C HIS A 336 -1.40 -17.19 15.52
N THR A 337 -0.72 -16.63 16.50
CA THR A 337 -0.60 -17.23 17.84
C THR A 337 -1.01 -16.20 18.87
N THR A 338 -1.94 -16.56 19.72
CA THR A 338 -2.30 -15.77 20.88
C THR A 338 -1.93 -16.57 22.12
N LEU A 339 -0.90 -16.10 22.84
CA LEU A 339 -0.54 -16.64 24.14
C LEU A 339 -1.35 -15.90 25.19
N LEU A 340 -2.11 -16.66 25.94
CA LEU A 340 -2.88 -16.15 27.07
C LEU A 340 -2.00 -16.24 28.31
N ASP A 341 -1.42 -15.12 28.72
CA ASP A 341 -0.84 -15.00 30.03
C ASP A 341 -1.97 -14.88 31.08
N SER A 342 -1.78 -15.47 32.24
CA SER A 342 -2.78 -15.54 33.32
C SER A 342 -3.26 -14.18 33.85
N SER A 343 -2.66 -13.10 33.39
CA SER A 343 -3.02 -11.71 33.72
C SER A 343 -3.62 -10.91 32.55
N ALA A 344 -3.63 -11.47 31.33
CA ALA A 344 -4.17 -10.77 30.16
C ALA A 344 -5.67 -11.06 30.01
N VAL A 345 -6.46 -10.02 29.90
CA VAL A 345 -7.85 -10.11 29.47
C VAL A 345 -7.86 -10.74 28.08
N THR A 346 -8.57 -11.83 27.94
CA THR A 346 -8.68 -12.56 26.68
C THR A 346 -9.31 -11.65 25.62
N ASP A 347 -8.55 -11.29 24.62
CA ASP A 347 -9.08 -10.41 23.58
C ASP A 347 -9.58 -11.22 22.38
N TYR A 348 -10.88 -11.58 22.41
CA TYR A 348 -11.56 -12.21 21.28
C TYR A 348 -11.44 -11.39 19.98
N ARG A 349 -11.18 -10.08 20.08
CA ARG A 349 -11.12 -9.16 18.95
C ARG A 349 -10.01 -9.55 18.00
N SER A 350 -8.87 -10.01 18.53
CA SER A 350 -7.75 -10.48 17.71
C SER A 350 -8.13 -11.74 16.90
N VAL A 351 -8.93 -12.62 17.46
CA VAL A 351 -9.38 -13.86 16.83
C VAL A 351 -10.40 -13.56 15.73
N ILE A 352 -11.41 -12.74 16.01
CA ILE A 352 -12.41 -12.33 15.01
C ILE A 352 -11.74 -11.49 13.91
N GLY A 353 -10.81 -10.61 14.30
CA GLY A 353 -10.00 -9.83 13.35
C GLY A 353 -9.20 -10.73 12.40
N TYR A 354 -8.58 -11.78 12.91
CA TYR A 354 -7.90 -12.78 12.08
C TYR A 354 -8.83 -13.42 11.05
N PHE A 355 -10.01 -13.92 11.45
CA PHE A 355 -10.97 -14.48 10.51
C PHE A 355 -11.44 -13.47 9.49
N THR A 356 -11.73 -12.25 9.92
CA THR A 356 -12.15 -11.16 9.02
C THR A 356 -11.10 -10.91 7.95
N GLN A 357 -9.82 -10.80 8.34
CA GLN A 357 -8.72 -10.60 7.41
C GLN A 357 -8.54 -11.75 6.42
N VAL A 358 -8.61 -13.01 6.91
CA VAL A 358 -8.49 -14.17 6.03
C VAL A 358 -9.63 -14.20 5.01
N ILE A 359 -10.86 -13.92 5.45
CA ILE A 359 -12.02 -13.84 4.55
C ILE A 359 -11.83 -12.72 3.53
N MET A 360 -11.44 -11.52 3.96
CA MET A 360 -11.19 -10.39 3.06
C MET A 360 -10.12 -10.72 2.02
N LYS A 361 -9.00 -11.31 2.44
CA LYS A 361 -7.92 -11.73 1.55
C LYS A 361 -8.40 -12.76 0.53
N ASP A 362 -9.12 -13.78 0.96
CA ASP A 362 -9.62 -14.85 0.12
C ASP A 362 -10.67 -14.38 -0.89
N LEU A 363 -11.55 -13.46 -0.47
CA LEU A 363 -12.58 -12.85 -1.31
C LEU A 363 -12.07 -11.62 -2.06
N ARG A 364 -10.82 -11.23 -1.86
CA ARG A 364 -10.20 -10.02 -2.42
C ARG A 364 -11.01 -8.75 -2.13
N LEU A 365 -11.57 -8.67 -0.91
CA LEU A 365 -12.26 -7.48 -0.43
C LEU A 365 -11.21 -6.47 0.04
N VAL A 366 -11.30 -5.25 -0.43
CA VAL A 366 -10.33 -4.18 -0.13
C VAL A 366 -10.85 -3.20 0.92
N SER A 367 -12.15 -3.19 1.19
CA SER A 367 -12.80 -2.35 2.21
C SER A 367 -13.96 -3.09 2.87
N GLY A 368 -14.61 -2.47 3.85
CA GLY A 368 -15.73 -3.04 4.58
C GLY A 368 -15.34 -3.97 5.72
N TYR A 369 -14.13 -3.81 6.26
CA TYR A 369 -13.63 -4.60 7.39
C TYR A 369 -14.55 -4.50 8.61
N ASP A 370 -15.01 -3.32 8.96
CA ASP A 370 -15.88 -3.04 10.09
C ASP A 370 -17.22 -3.77 9.99
N VAL A 371 -17.85 -3.72 8.82
CA VAL A 371 -19.10 -4.42 8.54
C VAL A 371 -18.88 -5.92 8.61
N LEU A 372 -17.87 -6.43 7.91
CA LEU A 372 -17.57 -7.87 7.88
C LEU A 372 -17.18 -8.39 9.26
N TYR A 373 -16.41 -7.63 10.04
CA TYR A 373 -16.05 -7.97 11.41
C TYR A 373 -17.28 -8.19 12.27
N GLY A 374 -18.27 -7.29 12.20
CA GLY A 374 -19.54 -7.44 12.89
C GLY A 374 -20.28 -8.73 12.49
N LYS A 375 -20.36 -9.01 11.18
CA LYS A 375 -21.02 -10.22 10.65
C LYS A 375 -20.29 -11.51 11.05
N VAL A 376 -18.95 -11.51 11.06
CA VAL A 376 -18.16 -12.67 11.52
C VAL A 376 -18.36 -12.90 13.01
N LYS A 377 -18.36 -11.83 13.81
CA LYS A 377 -18.64 -11.90 15.24
C LYS A 377 -20.00 -12.51 15.52
N ASP A 378 -21.06 -12.01 14.88
CA ASP A 378 -22.43 -12.50 15.05
C ASP A 378 -22.56 -13.97 14.61
N PHE A 379 -21.93 -14.34 13.49
CA PHE A 379 -21.91 -15.72 13.01
C PHE A 379 -21.26 -16.66 14.01
N VAL A 380 -20.11 -16.30 14.55
CA VAL A 380 -19.37 -17.11 15.53
C VAL A 380 -20.16 -17.26 16.83
N SER A 381 -20.73 -16.16 17.33
CA SER A 381 -21.44 -16.15 18.62
C SER A 381 -22.74 -16.93 18.58
N LEU A 382 -23.45 -16.90 17.45
CA LEU A 382 -24.86 -17.37 17.42
C LEU A 382 -25.10 -18.56 16.49
N HIS A 383 -24.24 -18.78 15.49
CA HIS A 383 -24.57 -19.69 14.38
C HIS A 383 -23.54 -20.77 14.11
N LEU A 384 -22.30 -20.62 14.55
CA LEU A 384 -21.22 -21.57 14.28
C LEU A 384 -21.36 -22.87 15.08
N PHE A 385 -21.71 -22.77 16.36
CA PHE A 385 -21.81 -23.90 17.29
C PHE A 385 -23.26 -24.36 17.47
N ASP A 386 -23.43 -25.49 18.12
CA ASP A 386 -24.77 -26.08 18.43
C ASP A 386 -25.63 -25.14 19.30
N SER A 387 -25.01 -24.28 20.09
CA SER A 387 -25.63 -23.27 20.94
C SER A 387 -24.95 -21.91 20.78
N ALA A 388 -25.63 -20.86 21.22
CA ALA A 388 -24.98 -19.55 21.35
C ALA A 388 -23.85 -19.62 22.38
N VAL A 389 -22.72 -18.96 22.07
CA VAL A 389 -21.50 -18.99 22.87
C VAL A 389 -21.09 -17.59 23.29
N ASP A 390 -20.51 -17.51 24.48
CA ASP A 390 -19.86 -16.28 24.91
C ASP A 390 -18.48 -16.20 24.23
N ILE A 391 -18.29 -15.14 23.46
CA ILE A 391 -17.08 -14.93 22.67
C ILE A 391 -15.88 -14.52 23.54
N ASP A 392 -16.14 -14.01 24.73
CA ASP A 392 -15.11 -13.65 25.73
C ASP A 392 -14.62 -14.87 26.55
N ASP A 393 -15.30 -16.01 26.41
CA ASP A 393 -14.88 -17.25 27.11
C ASP A 393 -13.65 -17.87 26.44
N LEU A 394 -12.62 -18.15 27.23
CA LEU A 394 -11.39 -18.84 26.82
C LEU A 394 -11.67 -20.16 26.11
N ASN A 395 -12.69 -20.91 26.57
CA ASN A 395 -13.06 -22.14 25.93
C ASN A 395 -13.62 -21.94 24.53
N THR A 396 -14.33 -20.83 24.30
CA THR A 396 -14.81 -20.46 22.96
C THR A 396 -13.62 -20.13 22.05
N LEU A 397 -12.68 -19.35 22.52
CA LEU A 397 -11.50 -19.00 21.73
C LEU A 397 -10.65 -20.23 21.39
N ARG A 398 -10.54 -21.19 22.31
CA ARG A 398 -9.86 -22.46 22.05
C ARG A 398 -10.60 -23.29 21.00
N ASN A 399 -11.93 -23.35 21.04
CA ASN A 399 -12.73 -23.99 20.00
C ASN A 399 -12.52 -23.33 18.63
N LEU A 400 -12.41 -22.01 18.58
CA LEU A 400 -12.18 -21.26 17.33
C LEU A 400 -10.80 -21.51 16.71
N SER A 401 -9.79 -21.87 17.50
CA SER A 401 -8.46 -22.23 17.00
C SER A 401 -8.38 -23.62 16.35
N GLU A 402 -9.43 -24.44 16.51
CA GLU A 402 -9.49 -25.72 15.83
C GLU A 402 -9.63 -25.54 14.30
N LEU A 403 -8.90 -26.36 13.54
CA LEU A 403 -8.88 -26.28 12.08
C LEU A 403 -10.29 -26.42 11.46
N SER A 404 -11.16 -27.22 12.07
CA SER A 404 -12.54 -27.39 11.66
C SER A 404 -13.36 -26.10 11.77
N ALA A 405 -13.15 -25.32 12.84
CA ALA A 405 -13.82 -24.04 13.03
C ALA A 405 -13.33 -23.02 12.00
N THR A 406 -12.03 -22.86 11.86
CA THR A 406 -11.40 -21.98 10.87
C THR A 406 -11.91 -22.28 9.46
N LYS A 407 -11.88 -23.56 9.06
CA LYS A 407 -12.36 -24.00 7.74
C LYS A 407 -13.84 -23.69 7.54
N THR A 408 -14.68 -23.99 8.53
CA THR A 408 -16.14 -23.76 8.43
C THR A 408 -16.45 -22.28 8.31
N ILE A 409 -15.80 -21.41 9.09
CA ILE A 409 -16.00 -19.95 9.02
C ILE A 409 -15.66 -19.46 7.61
N ILE A 410 -14.45 -19.73 7.15
CA ILE A 410 -13.96 -19.24 5.85
C ILE A 410 -14.82 -19.76 4.69
N GLU A 411 -15.10 -21.07 4.65
CA GLU A 411 -15.91 -21.66 3.57
C GLU A 411 -17.36 -21.17 3.58
N THR A 412 -17.91 -20.85 4.75
CA THR A 412 -19.29 -20.33 4.86
C THR A 412 -19.38 -18.94 4.26
N PHE A 413 -18.46 -18.05 4.62
CA PHE A 413 -18.46 -16.69 4.05
C PHE A 413 -18.11 -16.67 2.57
N LYS A 414 -17.27 -17.58 2.07
CA LYS A 414 -16.97 -17.70 0.63
C LYS A 414 -18.17 -18.06 -0.23
N LYS A 415 -19.19 -18.70 0.33
CA LYS A 415 -20.38 -19.13 -0.42
C LYS A 415 -21.48 -18.08 -0.44
N LYS A 416 -21.31 -16.98 0.26
CA LYS A 416 -22.31 -15.92 0.42
C LYS A 416 -21.85 -14.62 -0.18
#